data_bd5e1bf240436a5166639e5480e4489b
#
_entry.id   bd5e1bf240436a5166639e5480e4489b
#
_cell.length_a   1.000
_cell.length_b   1.000
_cell.length_c   1.000
_cell.angle_alpha   90.00
_cell.angle_beta   90.00
_cell.angle_gamma   90.00
#
_symmetry.space_group_name_H-M   'P 1'
#
loop_
_entity.id
_entity.type
_entity.pdbx_description
1 polymer ?
#
loop_
_entity_poly.entity_id
_entity_poly.type
_entity_poly.pdbx_seq_one_letter_code
_entity_poly.pdbx_strand_id
1 'polypeptide(L)'
;MTRYFIITFLFITPLVSAQKGTLSPYSFYGLGEPLFEGTIDQRSMGCLVAHVDSIHFNISSPASLANLKLVNYAVGANHSSRKFSSEDNSTNNVTAGIDYMSLAIPTKYFGFGFGLIPKTAVGYRLSVDNQNDGLNTNSNYEGSGGINQVFFSLGFSPIKNAGIGLAIHYNFGSIFRSHTRQDEGIDLLSQLASESEIRGVELNLSSYYKIDLSDRLQMQVHYAYQPTADLESFNSRTISTFTSLGGSRDSQDINLSNDGLDQTISRLPSKQTFGGGIGEPKKWFVGGQWSSSEESIDNVFYSTGSFRYEPATKLSLGGYFIPEHDSFSSYWKRIVYRAGFVSSKTGMILNDKAIINTGITFGVGLPVAGFSNLNIGIEFGKLGADGETLIQENYFNTRIGFSLNDRWFIKRKYN
;
A
#
# COMPACT_ATOMS: atom_id res chain seq x y z
N MET A 1 24.61 -19.97 21.23
CA MET A 1 24.01 -19.87 19.86
C MET A 1 23.36 -18.54 19.60
N THR A 2 22.66 -17.88 20.51
CA THR A 2 21.96 -16.58 20.30
C THR A 2 22.88 -15.40 19.95
N ARG A 3 24.14 -15.36 20.44
CA ARG A 3 25.09 -14.27 20.14
C ARG A 3 25.58 -14.26 18.67
N TYR A 4 25.70 -15.42 18.05
CA TYR A 4 26.12 -15.52 16.63
C TYR A 4 24.99 -15.15 15.66
N PHE A 5 23.73 -15.36 16.05
CA PHE A 5 22.58 -15.00 15.24
C PHE A 5 22.42 -13.47 15.12
N ILE A 6 22.71 -12.73 16.21
CA ILE A 6 22.67 -11.26 16.23
C ILE A 6 23.79 -10.66 15.36
N ILE A 7 25.00 -11.25 15.40
CA ILE A 7 26.15 -10.78 14.61
C ILE A 7 25.94 -11.04 13.12
N THR A 8 25.35 -12.17 12.74
CA THR A 8 25.03 -12.47 11.32
C THR A 8 23.94 -11.54 10.76
N PHE A 9 22.98 -11.12 11.59
CA PHE A 9 21.95 -10.14 11.17
C PHE A 9 22.53 -8.73 10.96
N LEU A 10 23.57 -8.35 11.73
CA LEU A 10 24.22 -7.04 11.62
C LEU A 10 25.06 -6.90 10.34
N PHE A 11 25.56 -8.01 9.76
CA PHE A 11 26.37 -8.01 8.53
C PHE A 11 25.52 -8.02 7.23
N ILE A 12 24.20 -8.22 7.31
CA ILE A 12 23.32 -8.18 6.15
C ILE A 12 22.84 -6.75 5.83
N THR A 13 23.01 -5.79 6.74
CA THR A 13 22.55 -4.42 6.62
C THR A 13 23.21 -3.55 5.53
N PRO A 14 24.46 -3.74 5.07
CA PRO A 14 25.04 -2.90 4.03
C PRO A 14 24.57 -3.19 2.59
N LEU A 15 23.77 -4.25 2.37
CA LEU A 15 23.28 -4.61 1.04
C LEU A 15 21.89 -4.04 0.70
N VAL A 16 21.26 -3.35 1.64
CA VAL A 16 19.99 -2.66 1.39
C VAL A 16 20.31 -1.26 0.90
N SER A 17 20.66 -1.12 -0.37
CA SER A 17 20.53 0.15 -1.07
C SER A 17 19.08 0.60 -0.89
N ALA A 18 18.85 1.87 -0.56
CA ALA A 18 17.50 2.44 -0.46
C ALA A 18 16.84 2.29 -1.84
N GLN A 19 16.10 1.20 -2.03
CA GLN A 19 15.46 0.89 -3.29
C GLN A 19 14.19 1.74 -3.41
N LYS A 20 13.89 2.18 -4.61
CA LYS A 20 12.64 2.89 -4.91
C LYS A 20 11.46 2.01 -4.49
N GLY A 21 10.41 2.60 -3.90
CA GLY A 21 9.24 1.88 -3.42
C GLY A 21 8.46 1.18 -4.53
N THR A 22 8.54 1.68 -5.77
CA THR A 22 8.01 1.07 -6.99
C THR A 22 8.89 1.38 -8.18
N LEU A 23 8.73 0.63 -9.27
CA LEU A 23 9.27 0.89 -10.60
C LEU A 23 8.19 0.78 -11.67
N SER A 24 6.91 0.85 -11.27
CA SER A 24 5.77 0.76 -12.16
C SER A 24 5.66 2.00 -13.05
N PRO A 25 5.56 1.87 -14.37
CA PRO A 25 5.23 2.96 -15.29
C PRO A 25 3.92 3.66 -14.93
N TYR A 26 2.96 2.95 -14.34
CA TYR A 26 1.69 3.54 -13.89
C TYR A 26 1.85 4.52 -12.73
N SER A 27 2.99 4.49 -12.02
CA SER A 27 3.31 5.49 -10.99
C SER A 27 3.65 6.89 -11.55
N PHE A 28 3.73 7.03 -12.88
CA PHE A 28 3.85 8.31 -13.58
C PHE A 28 2.63 9.20 -13.32
N TYR A 29 1.45 8.60 -13.21
CA TYR A 29 0.18 9.31 -13.09
C TYR A 29 -0.18 9.59 -11.62
N GLY A 30 -0.80 10.75 -11.38
CA GLY A 30 -1.32 11.16 -10.10
C GLY A 30 -0.28 11.22 -8.97
N LEU A 31 -0.66 10.73 -7.80
CA LEU A 31 0.18 10.70 -6.60
C LEU A 31 1.05 9.44 -6.49
N GLY A 32 1.14 8.66 -7.57
CA GLY A 32 1.88 7.41 -7.62
C GLY A 32 1.05 6.15 -7.35
N GLU A 33 1.74 5.00 -7.30
CA GLU A 33 1.12 3.70 -7.08
C GLU A 33 0.76 3.50 -5.60
N PRO A 34 -0.48 3.09 -5.24
CA PRO A 34 -0.83 2.72 -3.87
C PRO A 34 -0.01 1.51 -3.39
N LEU A 35 0.61 1.61 -2.21
CA LEU A 35 1.44 0.54 -1.65
C LEU A 35 0.74 -0.24 -0.56
N PHE A 36 0.16 0.45 0.43
CA PHE A 36 -0.48 -0.20 1.57
C PHE A 36 -1.92 -0.59 1.26
N GLU A 37 -2.21 -1.89 1.36
CA GLU A 37 -3.54 -2.45 1.18
C GLU A 37 -3.98 -3.38 2.31
N GLY A 38 -3.30 -3.32 3.44
CA GLY A 38 -3.54 -4.12 4.63
C GLY A 38 -2.28 -4.81 5.14
N THR A 39 -2.38 -5.37 6.33
CA THR A 39 -1.32 -6.19 6.95
C THR A 39 -1.14 -7.51 6.20
N ILE A 40 -0.04 -8.21 6.42
CA ILE A 40 0.32 -9.40 5.62
C ILE A 40 -0.70 -10.53 5.77
N ASP A 41 -1.29 -10.69 6.96
CA ASP A 41 -2.38 -11.62 7.19
C ASP A 41 -3.61 -11.30 6.34
N GLN A 42 -3.98 -10.01 6.18
CA GLN A 42 -5.09 -9.56 5.34
C GLN A 42 -4.76 -9.69 3.85
N ARG A 43 -3.57 -9.28 3.43
CA ARG A 43 -3.11 -9.40 2.04
C ARG A 43 -3.08 -10.85 1.59
N SER A 44 -2.73 -11.77 2.48
CA SER A 44 -2.78 -13.22 2.21
C SER A 44 -4.21 -13.77 2.04
N MET A 45 -5.22 -12.99 2.37
CA MET A 45 -6.65 -13.30 2.18
C MET A 45 -7.31 -12.38 1.14
N GLY A 46 -6.58 -11.98 0.08
CA GLY A 46 -7.10 -11.10 -0.97
C GLY A 46 -7.32 -9.65 -0.50
N CYS A 47 -6.55 -9.16 0.44
CA CYS A 47 -6.71 -7.84 1.06
C CYS A 47 -8.07 -7.69 1.79
N LEU A 48 -8.56 -8.75 2.41
CA LEU A 48 -9.84 -8.78 3.12
C LEU A 48 -9.72 -8.08 4.47
N VAL A 49 -10.31 -6.90 4.60
CA VAL A 49 -10.33 -6.07 5.83
C VAL A 49 -11.47 -6.48 6.77
N ALA A 50 -12.50 -7.12 6.24
CA ALA A 50 -13.73 -7.44 6.98
C ALA A 50 -13.56 -8.48 8.11
N HIS A 51 -12.45 -9.24 8.12
CA HIS A 51 -12.15 -10.17 9.20
C HIS A 51 -11.57 -9.44 10.41
N VAL A 52 -12.19 -9.61 11.56
CA VAL A 52 -11.79 -9.03 12.85
C VAL A 52 -11.46 -10.15 13.83
N ASP A 53 -10.19 -10.29 14.18
CA ASP A 53 -9.71 -11.22 15.20
C ASP A 53 -9.30 -10.51 16.51
N SER A 54 -8.72 -11.24 17.44
CA SER A 54 -8.37 -10.71 18.77
C SER A 54 -6.88 -10.55 19.00
N ILE A 55 -6.04 -10.90 18.04
CA ILE A 55 -4.57 -10.91 18.18
C ILE A 55 -3.84 -10.12 17.10
N HIS A 56 -4.47 -9.86 15.94
CA HIS A 56 -3.88 -9.06 14.87
C HIS A 56 -4.55 -7.69 14.81
N PHE A 57 -3.74 -6.66 14.73
CA PHE A 57 -4.22 -5.29 14.51
C PHE A 57 -4.52 -5.06 13.03
N ASN A 58 -5.78 -4.79 12.74
CA ASN A 58 -6.22 -4.42 11.39
C ASN A 58 -6.11 -2.90 11.22
N ILE A 59 -5.01 -2.44 10.60
CA ILE A 59 -4.73 -1.01 10.40
C ILE A 59 -5.83 -0.33 9.56
N SER A 60 -6.38 -1.04 8.58
CA SER A 60 -7.43 -0.51 7.68
C SER A 60 -8.82 -0.42 8.34
N SER A 61 -9.01 -1.06 9.51
CA SER A 61 -10.26 -1.03 10.27
C SER A 61 -10.02 -0.67 11.73
N PRO A 62 -10.06 0.61 12.10
CA PRO A 62 -9.87 1.05 13.48
C PRO A 62 -10.86 0.41 14.47
N ALA A 63 -12.07 0.03 14.03
CA ALA A 63 -13.02 -0.70 14.85
C ALA A 63 -12.48 -2.03 15.39
N SER A 64 -11.54 -2.68 14.69
CA SER A 64 -10.92 -3.94 15.10
C SER A 64 -10.21 -3.86 16.46
N LEU A 65 -9.73 -2.66 16.83
CA LEU A 65 -9.09 -2.38 18.11
C LEU A 65 -10.01 -2.68 19.30
N ALA A 66 -11.33 -2.54 19.11
CA ALA A 66 -12.32 -2.87 20.14
C ALA A 66 -12.36 -4.37 20.50
N ASN A 67 -11.88 -5.25 19.60
CA ASN A 67 -11.82 -6.70 19.81
C ASN A 67 -10.45 -7.21 20.22
N LEU A 68 -9.41 -6.36 20.15
CA LEU A 68 -8.03 -6.74 20.45
C LEU A 68 -7.87 -7.08 21.93
N LYS A 69 -7.18 -8.19 22.25
CA LYS A 69 -6.97 -8.66 23.63
C LYS A 69 -5.53 -8.58 24.11
N LEU A 70 -4.59 -8.44 23.18
CA LEU A 70 -3.16 -8.37 23.43
C LEU A 70 -2.60 -7.10 22.84
N VAL A 71 -1.60 -6.53 23.47
CA VAL A 71 -0.75 -5.53 22.83
C VAL A 71 -0.12 -6.18 21.62
N ASN A 72 -0.23 -5.53 20.47
CA ASN A 72 0.29 -6.03 19.22
C ASN A 72 1.28 -5.02 18.64
N TYR A 73 2.54 -5.40 18.55
CA TYR A 73 3.54 -4.69 17.76
C TYR A 73 3.79 -5.47 16.48
N ALA A 74 3.58 -4.85 15.34
CA ALA A 74 3.71 -5.52 14.05
C ALA A 74 4.57 -4.72 13.08
N VAL A 75 5.42 -5.43 12.34
CA VAL A 75 6.26 -4.92 11.26
C VAL A 75 6.11 -5.84 10.07
N GLY A 76 5.95 -5.25 8.88
CA GLY A 76 5.89 -5.97 7.61
C GLY A 76 6.88 -5.42 6.60
N ALA A 77 7.44 -6.32 5.80
CA ALA A 77 8.32 -6.00 4.69
C ALA A 77 7.87 -6.77 3.43
N ASN A 78 8.15 -6.20 2.28
CA ASN A 78 7.85 -6.78 0.99
C ASN A 78 9.08 -6.88 0.09
N HIS A 79 8.98 -7.79 -0.84
CA HIS A 79 9.84 -7.94 -1.99
C HIS A 79 8.94 -8.16 -3.20
N SER A 80 9.04 -7.32 -4.23
CA SER A 80 8.22 -7.35 -5.43
C SER A 80 9.09 -7.55 -6.66
N SER A 81 8.81 -8.58 -7.43
CA SER A 81 9.39 -8.81 -8.75
C SER A 81 8.33 -8.57 -9.80
N ARG A 82 8.57 -7.65 -10.73
CA ARG A 82 7.63 -7.25 -11.78
C ARG A 82 8.23 -7.41 -13.15
N LYS A 83 7.49 -8.05 -14.03
CA LYS A 83 7.77 -8.14 -15.45
C LYS A 83 6.86 -7.17 -16.19
N PHE A 84 7.46 -6.17 -16.83
CA PHE A 84 6.79 -5.24 -17.73
C PHE A 84 6.89 -5.77 -19.14
N SER A 85 5.78 -5.79 -19.84
CA SER A 85 5.72 -6.25 -21.24
C SER A 85 4.95 -5.24 -22.08
N SER A 86 5.56 -4.83 -23.19
CA SER A 86 4.93 -4.12 -24.31
C SER A 86 5.08 -4.97 -25.58
N GLU A 87 4.55 -4.53 -26.73
CA GLU A 87 4.57 -5.30 -27.98
C GLU A 87 5.93 -5.95 -28.30
N ASP A 88 7.02 -5.18 -28.21
CA ASP A 88 8.35 -5.63 -28.66
C ASP A 88 9.36 -5.87 -27.52
N ASN A 89 9.06 -5.39 -26.31
CA ASN A 89 10.03 -5.37 -25.22
C ASN A 89 9.48 -5.92 -23.91
N SER A 90 10.35 -6.56 -23.16
CA SER A 90 10.05 -6.94 -21.78
C SER A 90 11.23 -6.64 -20.86
N THR A 91 10.94 -6.11 -19.68
CA THR A 91 11.92 -5.79 -18.64
C THR A 91 11.48 -6.32 -17.29
N ASN A 92 12.42 -6.84 -16.51
CA ASN A 92 12.17 -7.30 -15.15
C ASN A 92 12.77 -6.31 -14.17
N ASN A 93 11.99 -5.93 -13.18
CA ASN A 93 12.41 -5.06 -12.10
C ASN A 93 12.09 -5.68 -10.73
N VAL A 94 12.93 -5.37 -9.76
CA VAL A 94 12.78 -5.85 -8.38
C VAL A 94 12.82 -4.65 -7.44
N THR A 95 11.86 -4.63 -6.51
CA THR A 95 11.81 -3.65 -5.42
C THR A 95 11.64 -4.35 -4.08
N ALA A 96 12.11 -3.72 -3.02
CA ALA A 96 11.88 -4.17 -1.66
C ALA A 96 11.64 -2.97 -0.75
N GLY A 97 10.85 -3.16 0.30
CA GLY A 97 10.52 -2.07 1.20
C GLY A 97 9.85 -2.55 2.49
N ILE A 98 9.59 -1.59 3.37
CA ILE A 98 8.79 -1.79 4.57
C ILE A 98 7.33 -1.53 4.20
N ASP A 99 6.42 -2.47 4.52
CA ASP A 99 4.98 -2.32 4.26
C ASP A 99 4.27 -1.56 5.38
N TYR A 100 4.65 -1.81 6.63
CA TYR A 100 4.07 -1.12 7.79
C TYR A 100 4.90 -1.35 9.06
N MET A 101 4.74 -0.41 9.97
CA MET A 101 5.14 -0.52 11.38
C MET A 101 3.98 -0.02 12.23
N SER A 102 3.52 -0.84 13.18
CA SER A 102 2.36 -0.49 14.00
C SER A 102 2.46 -1.02 15.41
N LEU A 103 1.82 -0.31 16.33
CA LEU A 103 1.63 -0.72 17.71
C LEU A 103 0.16 -0.51 18.08
N ALA A 104 -0.49 -1.53 18.63
CA ALA A 104 -1.84 -1.46 19.11
C ALA A 104 -1.91 -1.89 20.58
N ILE A 105 -2.61 -1.12 21.39
CA ILE A 105 -2.70 -1.26 22.84
C ILE A 105 -4.17 -1.37 23.24
N PRO A 106 -4.66 -2.57 23.59
CA PRO A 106 -6.00 -2.73 24.14
C PRO A 106 -6.02 -2.26 25.60
N THR A 107 -7.08 -1.56 25.95
CA THR A 107 -7.41 -1.21 27.32
C THR A 107 -8.77 -1.82 27.69
N LYS A 108 -9.27 -1.54 28.89
CA LYS A 108 -10.55 -2.09 29.36
C LYS A 108 -11.75 -1.62 28.50
N TYR A 109 -11.73 -0.38 28.01
CA TYR A 109 -12.85 0.25 27.32
C TYR A 109 -12.53 0.62 25.87
N PHE A 110 -11.26 0.93 25.58
CA PHE A 110 -10.79 1.42 24.28
C PHE A 110 -9.57 0.62 23.83
N GLY A 111 -9.42 0.51 22.52
CA GLY A 111 -8.16 0.11 21.92
C GLY A 111 -7.53 1.31 21.21
N PHE A 112 -6.23 1.47 21.37
CA PHE A 112 -5.43 2.50 20.69
C PHE A 112 -4.49 1.85 19.70
N GLY A 113 -4.30 2.48 18.55
CA GLY A 113 -3.35 2.03 17.54
C GLY A 113 -2.62 3.21 16.94
N PHE A 114 -1.33 3.06 16.66
CA PHE A 114 -0.55 4.04 15.93
C PHE A 114 0.54 3.35 15.12
N GLY A 115 1.02 4.05 14.09
CA GLY A 115 2.07 3.51 13.25
C GLY A 115 2.37 4.37 12.05
N LEU A 116 3.22 3.81 11.19
CA LEU A 116 3.69 4.39 9.94
C LEU A 116 3.48 3.38 8.82
N ILE A 117 2.93 3.86 7.71
CA ILE A 117 2.76 3.08 6.48
C ILE A 117 3.18 3.91 5.26
N PRO A 118 3.81 3.33 4.24
CA PRO A 118 3.94 3.95 2.94
C PRO A 118 2.56 3.93 2.25
N LYS A 119 2.03 5.10 1.89
CA LYS A 119 0.73 5.21 1.23
C LYS A 119 0.83 5.01 -0.27
N THR A 120 1.71 5.80 -0.90
CA THR A 120 1.99 5.70 -2.33
C THR A 120 3.49 5.77 -2.61
N ALA A 121 3.90 5.27 -3.77
CA ALA A 121 5.26 5.47 -4.28
C ALA A 121 5.24 5.89 -5.74
N VAL A 122 6.19 6.73 -6.09
CA VAL A 122 6.53 7.10 -7.46
C VAL A 122 7.92 6.54 -7.77
N GLY A 123 8.02 5.82 -8.88
CA GLY A 123 9.29 5.26 -9.34
C GLY A 123 9.13 4.78 -10.77
N TYR A 124 9.57 5.59 -11.72
CA TYR A 124 9.54 5.24 -13.14
C TYR A 124 10.75 5.81 -13.85
N ARG A 125 11.10 5.20 -14.98
CA ARG A 125 12.01 5.72 -15.97
C ARG A 125 11.50 5.32 -17.34
N LEU A 126 11.04 6.31 -18.11
CA LEU A 126 10.45 6.14 -19.43
C LEU A 126 11.28 6.90 -20.44
N SER A 127 11.57 6.27 -21.59
CA SER A 127 12.25 6.91 -22.72
C SER A 127 11.33 6.85 -23.93
N VAL A 128 11.18 7.97 -24.58
CA VAL A 128 10.35 8.12 -25.79
C VAL A 128 11.20 8.77 -26.88
N ASP A 129 11.35 8.05 -27.97
CA ASP A 129 11.99 8.58 -29.19
C ASP A 129 10.90 9.07 -30.13
N ASN A 130 10.89 10.37 -30.38
CA ASN A 130 9.94 11.01 -31.32
C ASN A 130 10.72 11.50 -32.55
N GLN A 131 10.14 11.25 -33.72
CA GLN A 131 10.61 11.80 -34.95
C GLN A 131 9.62 12.86 -35.44
N ASN A 132 9.94 14.13 -35.20
CA ASN A 132 9.13 15.27 -35.64
C ASN A 132 9.93 16.08 -36.68
N ASP A 133 9.32 16.34 -37.82
CA ASP A 133 9.89 17.17 -38.91
C ASP A 133 11.31 16.77 -39.33
N GLY A 134 11.64 15.47 -39.27
CA GLY A 134 12.94 14.97 -39.69
C GLY A 134 14.05 15.08 -38.61
N LEU A 135 13.73 15.60 -37.44
CA LEU A 135 14.64 15.62 -36.26
C LEU A 135 14.25 14.53 -35.28
N ASN A 136 15.21 13.71 -34.85
CA ASN A 136 15.02 12.75 -33.78
C ASN A 136 15.16 13.47 -32.44
N THR A 137 14.14 13.34 -31.59
CA THR A 137 14.17 13.87 -30.21
C THR A 137 14.05 12.71 -29.24
N ASN A 138 15.01 12.57 -28.33
CA ASN A 138 14.93 11.64 -27.21
C ASN A 138 14.41 12.37 -25.97
N SER A 139 13.33 11.88 -25.38
CA SER A 139 12.71 12.42 -24.16
C SER A 139 12.75 11.37 -23.07
N ASN A 140 13.44 11.67 -21.97
CA ASN A 140 13.53 10.83 -20.79
C ASN A 140 12.71 11.42 -19.64
N TYR A 141 11.80 10.62 -19.11
CA TYR A 141 10.97 10.96 -17.96
C TYR A 141 11.36 10.09 -16.79
N GLU A 142 11.72 10.71 -15.67
CA GLU A 142 12.05 10.01 -14.44
C GLU A 142 11.22 10.55 -13.28
N GLY A 143 10.77 9.65 -12.40
CA GLY A 143 10.09 10.01 -11.18
C GLY A 143 10.59 9.22 -10.00
N SER A 144 10.53 9.82 -8.82
CA SER A 144 10.88 9.18 -7.56
C SER A 144 10.19 9.84 -6.38
N GLY A 145 10.15 9.13 -5.24
CA GLY A 145 9.53 9.64 -4.03
C GLY A 145 8.20 8.93 -3.70
N GLY A 146 7.31 9.61 -3.00
CA GLY A 146 6.02 9.08 -2.60
C GLY A 146 5.50 9.70 -1.32
N ILE A 147 4.37 9.21 -0.86
CA ILE A 147 3.66 9.70 0.31
C ILE A 147 3.70 8.63 1.39
N ASN A 148 4.12 9.02 2.59
CA ASN A 148 4.04 8.22 3.80
C ASN A 148 2.86 8.70 4.66
N GLN A 149 2.38 7.83 5.53
CA GLN A 149 1.24 8.11 6.38
C GLN A 149 1.52 7.65 7.81
N VAL A 150 1.49 8.60 8.74
CA VAL A 150 1.42 8.30 10.18
C VAL A 150 -0.05 8.27 10.57
N PHE A 151 -0.45 7.30 11.35
CA PHE A 151 -1.83 7.18 11.78
C PHE A 151 -1.96 7.03 13.30
N PHE A 152 -3.07 7.53 13.83
CA PHE A 152 -3.55 7.26 15.17
C PHE A 152 -4.99 6.75 15.07
N SER A 153 -5.25 5.61 15.72
CA SER A 153 -6.54 4.92 15.67
C SER A 153 -7.09 4.69 17.05
N LEU A 154 -8.41 4.82 17.17
CA LEU A 154 -9.18 4.56 18.39
C LEU A 154 -10.31 3.59 18.07
N GLY A 155 -10.45 2.52 18.85
CA GLY A 155 -11.56 1.57 18.76
C GLY A 155 -12.31 1.45 20.09
N PHE A 156 -13.61 1.31 20.01
CA PHE A 156 -14.50 1.20 21.15
C PHE A 156 -15.60 0.17 20.89
N SER A 157 -15.96 -0.62 21.93
CA SER A 157 -17.05 -1.59 21.86
C SER A 157 -18.27 -1.06 22.64
N PRO A 158 -19.29 -0.51 21.95
CA PRO A 158 -20.48 0.02 22.62
C PRO A 158 -21.35 -1.08 23.22
N ILE A 159 -21.40 -2.22 22.57
CA ILE A 159 -22.15 -3.42 23.00
C ILE A 159 -21.33 -4.67 22.69
N LYS A 160 -21.69 -5.79 23.32
CA LYS A 160 -21.06 -7.08 23.07
C LYS A 160 -21.09 -7.42 21.57
N ASN A 161 -19.98 -7.93 21.03
CA ASN A 161 -19.81 -8.35 19.64
C ASN A 161 -19.82 -7.21 18.60
N ALA A 162 -19.92 -5.94 18.98
CA ALA A 162 -19.84 -4.80 18.09
C ALA A 162 -18.61 -3.94 18.39
N GLY A 163 -18.09 -3.30 17.37
CA GLY A 163 -17.03 -2.30 17.51
C GLY A 163 -17.22 -1.16 16.53
N ILE A 164 -16.88 0.02 16.98
CA ILE A 164 -16.75 1.22 16.17
C ILE A 164 -15.36 1.79 16.34
N GLY A 165 -14.86 2.48 15.34
CA GLY A 165 -13.52 3.05 15.40
C GLY A 165 -13.33 4.22 14.46
N LEU A 166 -12.39 5.05 14.85
CA LEU A 166 -11.94 6.23 14.12
C LEU A 166 -10.42 6.17 14.01
N ALA A 167 -9.88 6.49 12.84
CA ALA A 167 -8.47 6.77 12.65
C ALA A 167 -8.26 8.13 12.00
N ILE A 168 -7.24 8.83 12.45
CA ILE A 168 -6.72 10.07 11.86
C ILE A 168 -5.39 9.71 11.22
N HIS A 169 -5.22 10.05 9.96
CA HIS A 169 -4.05 9.76 9.16
C HIS A 169 -3.42 11.09 8.71
N TYR A 170 -2.16 11.30 9.05
CA TYR A 170 -1.38 12.42 8.55
C TYR A 170 -0.47 11.95 7.41
N ASN A 171 -0.70 12.50 6.22
CA ASN A 171 0.06 12.22 5.02
C ASN A 171 1.18 13.24 4.87
N PHE A 172 2.37 12.78 4.47
CA PHE A 172 3.53 13.61 4.20
C PHE A 172 4.48 12.91 3.22
N GLY A 173 5.15 13.69 2.40
CA GLY A 173 6.16 13.17 1.49
C GLY A 173 6.52 14.12 0.38
N SER A 174 7.46 13.71 -0.47
CA SER A 174 7.89 14.48 -1.64
C SER A 174 7.89 13.61 -2.88
N ILE A 175 7.50 14.20 -4.00
CA ILE A 175 7.54 13.58 -5.31
C ILE A 175 8.42 14.43 -6.22
N PHE A 176 9.47 13.80 -6.75
CA PHE A 176 10.38 14.39 -7.72
C PHE A 176 10.05 13.85 -9.10
N ARG A 177 9.96 14.76 -10.09
CA ARG A 177 9.76 14.42 -11.49
C ARG A 177 10.75 15.21 -12.34
N SER A 178 11.36 14.56 -13.31
CA SER A 178 12.22 15.22 -14.29
C SER A 178 11.88 14.77 -15.70
N HIS A 179 11.95 15.72 -16.62
CA HIS A 179 11.84 15.50 -18.04
C HIS A 179 13.11 16.07 -18.70
N THR A 180 13.91 15.19 -19.26
CA THR A 180 15.14 15.55 -19.98
C THR A 180 14.92 15.33 -21.47
N ARG A 181 15.17 16.37 -22.26
CA ARG A 181 15.03 16.36 -23.72
C ARG A 181 16.40 16.55 -24.36
N GLN A 182 16.68 15.74 -25.36
CA GLN A 182 17.83 15.84 -26.23
C GLN A 182 17.39 15.80 -27.69
N ASP A 183 17.73 16.84 -28.45
CA ASP A 183 17.47 16.90 -29.88
C ASP A 183 18.73 16.46 -30.64
N GLU A 184 18.54 15.71 -31.74
CA GLU A 184 19.64 15.22 -32.57
C GLU A 184 20.50 16.38 -33.14
N GLY A 185 21.83 16.24 -33.05
CA GLY A 185 22.76 17.27 -33.49
C GLY A 185 22.95 18.42 -32.52
N ILE A 186 22.32 18.41 -31.37
CA ILE A 186 22.51 19.40 -30.29
C ILE A 186 23.22 18.75 -29.10
N ASP A 187 24.40 19.26 -28.74
CA ASP A 187 25.20 18.77 -27.61
C ASP A 187 24.65 19.19 -26.23
N LEU A 188 23.55 19.94 -26.22
CA LEU A 188 22.91 20.41 -25.00
C LEU A 188 21.61 19.64 -24.72
N LEU A 189 21.49 19.17 -23.48
CA LEU A 189 20.27 18.59 -22.94
C LEU A 189 19.50 19.64 -22.14
N SER A 190 18.20 19.72 -22.35
CA SER A 190 17.33 20.54 -21.52
C SER A 190 16.60 19.65 -20.52
N GLN A 191 16.64 20.01 -19.25
CA GLN A 191 15.95 19.28 -18.19
C GLN A 191 14.97 20.21 -17.46
N LEU A 192 13.74 19.76 -17.34
CA LEU A 192 12.73 20.34 -16.47
C LEU A 192 12.58 19.43 -15.26
N ALA A 193 12.97 19.91 -14.07
CA ALA A 193 12.84 19.21 -12.82
C ALA A 193 11.74 19.86 -11.98
N SER A 194 10.89 19.07 -11.33
CA SER A 194 9.83 19.53 -10.44
C SER A 194 9.85 18.71 -9.16
N GLU A 195 9.65 19.38 -8.05
CA GLU A 195 9.46 18.80 -6.73
C GLU A 195 8.12 19.25 -6.18
N SER A 196 7.39 18.32 -5.58
CA SER A 196 6.11 18.56 -4.93
C SER A 196 6.18 18.00 -3.51
N GLU A 197 6.18 18.86 -2.50
CA GLU A 197 6.03 18.48 -1.10
C GLU A 197 4.55 18.38 -0.75
N ILE A 198 4.11 17.20 -0.33
CA ILE A 198 2.68 16.89 -0.14
C ILE A 198 2.42 16.65 1.33
N ARG A 199 1.32 17.23 1.84
CA ARG A 199 0.84 17.01 3.21
C ARG A 199 -0.69 17.12 3.29
N GLY A 200 -1.28 16.45 4.28
CA GLY A 200 -2.72 16.52 4.51
C GLY A 200 -3.22 15.51 5.51
N VAL A 201 -4.47 15.64 5.91
CA VAL A 201 -5.10 14.79 6.92
C VAL A 201 -6.27 14.03 6.31
N GLU A 202 -6.37 12.75 6.61
CA GLU A 202 -7.48 11.89 6.24
C GLU A 202 -8.14 11.29 7.48
N LEU A 203 -9.41 10.97 7.37
CA LEU A 203 -10.17 10.25 8.38
C LEU A 203 -10.57 8.87 7.86
N ASN A 204 -10.62 7.89 8.77
CA ASN A 204 -11.16 6.56 8.48
C ASN A 204 -12.09 6.15 9.63
N LEU A 205 -13.35 5.95 9.31
CA LEU A 205 -14.39 5.48 10.21
C LEU A 205 -14.69 4.02 9.89
N SER A 206 -14.84 3.17 10.90
CA SER A 206 -15.25 1.79 10.66
C SER A 206 -16.14 1.26 11.76
N SER A 207 -16.88 0.22 11.41
CA SER A 207 -17.71 -0.54 12.35
C SER A 207 -17.73 -2.01 11.96
N TYR A 208 -17.91 -2.87 12.95
CA TYR A 208 -18.18 -4.28 12.72
C TYR A 208 -19.25 -4.79 13.68
N TYR A 209 -19.89 -5.87 13.29
CA TYR A 209 -20.79 -6.63 14.14
C TYR A 209 -20.58 -8.13 13.93
N LYS A 210 -20.51 -8.89 15.05
CA LYS A 210 -20.37 -10.34 15.06
C LYS A 210 -21.67 -10.96 15.52
N ILE A 211 -22.21 -11.88 14.73
CA ILE A 211 -23.47 -12.58 14.95
C ILE A 211 -23.16 -14.05 15.19
N ASP A 212 -23.48 -14.52 16.38
CA ASP A 212 -23.34 -15.94 16.71
C ASP A 212 -24.55 -16.69 16.13
N LEU A 213 -24.34 -17.43 15.03
CA LEU A 213 -25.39 -18.20 14.35
C LEU A 213 -25.64 -19.53 15.04
N SER A 214 -24.63 -20.09 15.67
CA SER A 214 -24.67 -21.27 16.50
C SER A 214 -23.51 -21.27 17.48
N ASP A 215 -23.41 -22.27 18.36
CA ASP A 215 -22.29 -22.42 19.32
C ASP A 215 -20.92 -22.46 18.64
N ARG A 216 -20.84 -22.81 17.36
CA ARG A 216 -19.59 -22.93 16.61
C ARG A 216 -19.46 -21.93 15.47
N LEU A 217 -20.58 -21.42 14.95
CA LEU A 217 -20.61 -20.66 13.72
C LEU A 217 -20.88 -19.18 14.00
N GLN A 218 -19.98 -18.32 13.55
CA GLN A 218 -20.07 -16.87 13.71
C GLN A 218 -20.03 -16.20 12.34
N MET A 219 -20.93 -15.25 12.12
CA MET A 219 -20.91 -14.33 10.99
C MET A 219 -20.33 -13.00 11.44
N GLN A 220 -19.54 -12.36 10.58
CA GLN A 220 -19.00 -11.02 10.79
C GLN A 220 -19.47 -10.11 9.65
N VAL A 221 -19.89 -8.91 9.98
CA VAL A 221 -20.24 -7.86 9.03
C VAL A 221 -19.38 -6.65 9.35
N HIS A 222 -18.88 -5.98 8.33
CA HIS A 222 -17.97 -4.87 8.44
C HIS A 222 -18.37 -3.75 7.47
N TYR A 223 -18.26 -2.52 7.96
CA TYR A 223 -18.39 -1.31 7.16
C TYR A 223 -17.27 -0.34 7.49
N ALA A 224 -16.68 0.27 6.46
CA ALA A 224 -15.74 1.37 6.64
C ALA A 224 -16.04 2.50 5.66
N TYR A 225 -15.80 3.73 6.12
CA TYR A 225 -15.99 4.96 5.36
C TYR A 225 -14.79 5.89 5.55
N GLN A 226 -14.22 6.31 4.45
CA GLN A 226 -13.18 7.32 4.38
C GLN A 226 -13.79 8.52 3.63
N PRO A 227 -14.03 9.66 4.29
CA PRO A 227 -14.51 10.86 3.61
C PRO A 227 -13.46 11.42 2.66
N THR A 228 -13.88 12.31 1.78
CA THR A 228 -12.95 13.08 0.94
C THR A 228 -11.94 13.84 1.79
N ALA A 229 -10.72 13.95 1.30
CA ALA A 229 -9.66 14.68 1.98
C ALA A 229 -8.83 15.46 0.96
N ASP A 230 -8.41 16.66 1.33
CA ASP A 230 -7.56 17.48 0.51
C ASP A 230 -6.11 17.34 0.96
N LEU A 231 -5.22 17.05 0.01
CA LEU A 231 -3.78 17.06 0.19
C LEU A 231 -3.21 18.34 -0.45
N GLU A 232 -2.55 19.16 0.35
CA GLU A 232 -1.83 20.33 -0.12
C GLU A 232 -0.48 19.92 -0.70
N SER A 233 -0.13 20.50 -1.83
CA SER A 233 1.14 20.29 -2.51
C SER A 233 1.85 21.62 -2.71
N PHE A 234 3.06 21.74 -2.20
CA PHE A 234 3.96 22.88 -2.41
C PHE A 234 4.94 22.51 -3.51
N ASN A 235 4.90 23.26 -4.59
CA ASN A 235 5.58 22.91 -5.82
C ASN A 235 6.73 23.87 -6.13
N SER A 236 7.85 23.32 -6.55
CA SER A 236 8.96 24.04 -7.17
C SER A 236 9.29 23.45 -8.52
N ARG A 237 9.84 24.28 -9.41
CA ARG A 237 10.24 23.86 -10.75
C ARG A 237 11.50 24.60 -11.18
N THR A 238 12.44 23.83 -11.71
CA THR A 238 13.72 24.33 -12.21
C THR A 238 13.94 23.85 -13.63
N ILE A 239 14.32 24.74 -14.51
CA ILE A 239 14.82 24.43 -15.85
C ILE A 239 16.34 24.50 -15.84
N SER A 240 17.00 23.49 -16.39
CA SER A 240 18.46 23.42 -16.44
C SER A 240 18.93 22.96 -17.80
N THR A 241 20.10 23.43 -18.20
CA THR A 241 20.77 23.00 -19.41
C THR A 241 22.08 22.31 -19.05
N PHE A 242 22.28 21.11 -19.59
CA PHE A 242 23.46 20.29 -19.38
C PHE A 242 24.19 20.04 -20.67
N THR A 243 25.51 19.81 -20.60
CA THR A 243 26.28 19.27 -21.73
C THR A 243 26.12 17.75 -21.76
N SER A 244 26.33 17.12 -22.92
CA SER A 244 26.33 15.65 -23.07
C SER A 244 27.34 14.95 -22.15
N LEU A 245 28.37 15.65 -21.67
CA LEU A 245 29.37 15.18 -20.70
C LEU A 245 28.92 15.38 -19.23
N GLY A 246 27.70 15.86 -18.97
CA GLY A 246 27.13 15.97 -17.64
C GLY A 246 27.44 17.29 -16.88
N GLY A 247 28.07 18.26 -17.50
CA GLY A 247 28.32 19.58 -16.91
C GLY A 247 27.03 20.46 -16.96
N SER A 248 26.53 20.97 -15.82
CA SER A 248 25.50 22.00 -15.83
C SER A 248 26.02 23.31 -16.41
N ARG A 249 25.35 23.90 -17.39
CA ARG A 249 25.71 25.21 -17.97
C ARG A 249 24.88 26.33 -17.36
N ASP A 250 23.59 26.09 -17.18
CA ASP A 250 22.68 27.10 -16.67
C ASP A 250 21.54 26.41 -15.90
N SER A 251 21.02 27.09 -14.89
CA SER A 251 19.90 26.60 -14.10
C SER A 251 19.10 27.79 -13.62
N GLN A 252 17.80 27.76 -13.86
CA GLN A 252 16.87 28.82 -13.49
C GLN A 252 15.62 28.25 -12.82
N ASP A 253 15.27 28.83 -11.67
CA ASP A 253 14.02 28.52 -11.01
C ASP A 253 12.86 29.24 -11.72
N ILE A 254 11.79 28.49 -11.96
CA ILE A 254 10.58 29.01 -12.59
C ILE A 254 9.65 29.55 -11.48
N ASN A 255 9.24 30.79 -11.60
CA ASN A 255 8.28 31.38 -10.68
C ASN A 255 6.87 30.82 -10.99
N LEU A 256 6.41 29.89 -10.16
CA LEU A 256 5.10 29.23 -10.27
C LEU A 256 3.96 30.05 -9.68
N SER A 257 4.26 31.07 -8.84
CA SER A 257 3.22 31.86 -8.16
C SER A 257 2.41 32.71 -9.15
N ASN A 258 3.00 33.08 -10.29
CA ASN A 258 2.29 33.83 -11.32
C ASN A 258 1.12 33.04 -11.94
N ASP A 259 1.25 31.72 -11.98
CA ASP A 259 0.26 30.78 -12.54
C ASP A 259 -0.59 30.12 -11.46
N GLY A 260 -0.36 30.42 -10.17
CA GLY A 260 -1.01 29.79 -9.03
C GLY A 260 -0.66 28.30 -8.87
N LEU A 261 0.51 27.89 -9.38
CA LEU A 261 0.97 26.49 -9.36
C LEU A 261 2.00 26.20 -8.26
N ASP A 262 2.42 27.21 -7.52
CA ASP A 262 3.30 27.06 -6.35
C ASP A 262 2.62 26.31 -5.20
N GLN A 263 1.31 26.40 -5.10
CA GLN A 263 0.50 25.62 -4.16
C GLN A 263 -0.73 25.05 -4.88
N THR A 264 -0.87 23.73 -4.87
CA THR A 264 -1.99 23.02 -5.48
C THR A 264 -2.66 22.09 -4.47
N ILE A 265 -3.91 21.70 -4.75
CA ILE A 265 -4.67 20.78 -3.90
C ILE A 265 -5.04 19.56 -4.73
N SER A 266 -4.67 18.37 -4.23
CA SER A 266 -5.13 17.08 -4.75
C SER A 266 -6.22 16.55 -3.84
N ARG A 267 -7.43 16.35 -4.38
CA ARG A 267 -8.56 15.83 -3.61
C ARG A 267 -8.63 14.32 -3.72
N LEU A 268 -8.43 13.66 -2.57
CA LEU A 268 -8.66 12.23 -2.43
C LEU A 268 -10.16 11.95 -2.40
N PRO A 269 -10.64 10.95 -3.15
CA PRO A 269 -12.05 10.63 -3.21
C PRO A 269 -12.55 10.00 -1.91
N SER A 270 -13.85 10.12 -1.65
CA SER A 270 -14.50 9.32 -0.62
C SER A 270 -14.43 7.84 -0.98
N LYS A 271 -14.31 6.97 0.03
CA LYS A 271 -14.26 5.52 -0.16
C LYS A 271 -15.15 4.82 0.84
N GLN A 272 -15.94 3.88 0.34
CA GLN A 272 -16.80 3.01 1.15
C GLN A 272 -16.36 1.56 0.98
N THR A 273 -16.43 0.81 2.06
CA THR A 273 -16.09 -0.61 2.07
C THR A 273 -17.15 -1.38 2.85
N PHE A 274 -17.78 -2.32 2.18
CA PHE A 274 -18.72 -3.28 2.78
C PHE A 274 -18.11 -4.67 2.70
N GLY A 275 -18.15 -5.40 3.79
CA GLY A 275 -17.60 -6.74 3.79
C GLY A 275 -18.22 -7.59 4.89
N GLY A 276 -17.95 -8.88 4.82
CA GLY A 276 -18.39 -9.83 5.82
C GLY A 276 -17.92 -11.23 5.48
N GLY A 277 -18.23 -12.13 6.37
CA GLY A 277 -17.91 -13.54 6.19
C GLY A 277 -18.44 -14.40 7.31
N ILE A 278 -18.25 -15.68 7.17
CA ILE A 278 -18.73 -16.70 8.09
C ILE A 278 -17.58 -17.64 8.43
N GLY A 279 -17.54 -18.15 9.65
CA GLY A 279 -16.54 -19.08 10.05
C GLY A 279 -16.73 -19.67 11.44
N GLU A 280 -15.94 -20.66 11.76
CA GLU A 280 -15.77 -21.21 13.10
C GLU A 280 -14.51 -20.56 13.70
N PRO A 281 -14.64 -19.75 14.76
CA PRO A 281 -13.50 -19.07 15.37
C PRO A 281 -12.35 -20.03 15.68
N LYS A 282 -11.10 -19.63 15.34
CA LYS A 282 -9.88 -20.42 15.49
C LYS A 282 -9.79 -21.68 14.63
N LYS A 283 -10.65 -21.86 13.64
CA LYS A 283 -10.61 -23.01 12.76
C LYS A 283 -10.68 -22.65 11.31
N TRP A 284 -11.69 -21.91 10.88
CA TRP A 284 -11.77 -21.44 9.51
C TRP A 284 -12.65 -20.19 9.41
N PHE A 285 -12.42 -19.41 8.38
CA PHE A 285 -13.22 -18.25 7.98
C PHE A 285 -13.19 -18.10 6.47
N VAL A 286 -14.32 -17.76 5.88
CA VAL A 286 -14.43 -17.36 4.48
C VAL A 286 -15.27 -16.10 4.42
N GLY A 287 -14.81 -15.13 3.65
CA GLY A 287 -15.48 -13.85 3.51
C GLY A 287 -15.21 -13.16 2.19
N GLY A 288 -15.98 -12.11 2.00
CA GLY A 288 -15.86 -11.23 0.84
C GLY A 288 -16.05 -9.77 1.23
N GLN A 289 -15.54 -8.89 0.38
CA GLN A 289 -15.57 -7.46 0.56
C GLN A 289 -15.68 -6.76 -0.77
N TRP A 290 -16.48 -5.74 -0.82
CA TRP A 290 -16.57 -4.80 -1.92
C TRP A 290 -16.26 -3.39 -1.44
N SER A 291 -15.39 -2.70 -2.18
CA SER A 291 -15.04 -1.30 -1.92
C SER A 291 -15.32 -0.48 -3.16
N SER A 292 -15.80 0.72 -2.97
CA SER A 292 -16.00 1.72 -4.02
C SER A 292 -15.45 3.06 -3.58
N SER A 293 -14.79 3.76 -4.48
CA SER A 293 -14.41 5.16 -4.29
C SER A 293 -14.94 6.01 -5.42
N GLU A 294 -15.23 7.25 -5.10
CA GLU A 294 -15.54 8.26 -6.10
C GLU A 294 -14.34 8.54 -7.00
N GLU A 295 -14.54 9.37 -7.99
CA GLU A 295 -13.48 9.84 -8.89
C GLU A 295 -12.44 10.66 -8.11
N SER A 296 -11.15 10.41 -8.36
CA SER A 296 -10.06 11.24 -7.82
C SER A 296 -9.96 12.52 -8.64
N ILE A 297 -9.86 13.66 -7.97
CA ILE A 297 -9.59 14.94 -8.60
C ILE A 297 -8.14 15.30 -8.30
N ASP A 298 -7.27 14.97 -9.24
CA ASP A 298 -5.88 15.41 -9.19
C ASP A 298 -5.72 16.65 -10.08
N ASN A 299 -5.41 17.78 -9.47
CA ASN A 299 -4.83 18.91 -10.16
C ASN A 299 -3.35 18.60 -10.43
N VAL A 300 -3.13 17.61 -11.31
CA VAL A 300 -1.80 17.13 -11.58
C VAL A 300 -1.01 18.18 -12.32
N PHE A 301 0.07 18.59 -11.72
CA PHE A 301 1.08 19.48 -12.27
C PHE A 301 1.72 18.99 -13.59
N TYR A 302 1.48 17.71 -13.92
CA TYR A 302 1.87 17.04 -15.15
C TYR A 302 0.70 16.25 -15.73
N SER A 303 0.09 16.78 -16.77
CA SER A 303 -0.87 16.05 -17.60
C SER A 303 -0.30 15.95 -19.02
N THR A 304 0.10 14.76 -19.42
CA THR A 304 0.45 14.46 -20.81
C THR A 304 -0.41 13.31 -21.30
N GLY A 305 -1.20 13.53 -22.33
CA GLY A 305 -1.98 12.51 -23.01
C GLY A 305 -3.42 12.35 -22.51
N SER A 306 -4.10 11.31 -23.01
CA SER A 306 -5.48 10.96 -22.69
C SER A 306 -5.56 10.18 -21.36
N PHE A 307 -5.30 10.87 -20.25
CA PHE A 307 -5.41 10.35 -18.90
C PHE A 307 -6.60 10.98 -18.19
N ARG A 308 -7.43 10.14 -17.55
CA ARG A 308 -8.50 10.60 -16.66
C ARG A 308 -8.72 9.59 -15.54
N TYR A 309 -9.34 10.03 -14.47
CA TYR A 309 -9.86 9.16 -13.43
C TYR A 309 -11.34 8.87 -13.63
N GLU A 310 -11.79 7.72 -13.19
CA GLU A 310 -13.17 7.30 -13.03
C GLU A 310 -13.34 6.68 -11.63
N PRO A 311 -14.57 6.47 -11.15
CA PRO A 311 -14.80 5.79 -9.88
C PRO A 311 -14.10 4.42 -9.84
N ALA A 312 -13.37 4.15 -8.75
CA ALA A 312 -12.68 2.89 -8.58
C ALA A 312 -13.51 1.87 -7.80
N THR A 313 -13.34 0.59 -8.13
CA THR A 313 -14.02 -0.50 -7.41
C THR A 313 -13.05 -1.65 -7.14
N LYS A 314 -13.21 -2.31 -5.98
CA LYS A 314 -12.38 -3.46 -5.60
C LYS A 314 -13.24 -4.55 -4.98
N LEU A 315 -13.09 -5.76 -5.50
CA LEU A 315 -13.65 -6.99 -4.95
C LEU A 315 -12.52 -7.80 -4.31
N SER A 316 -12.71 -8.22 -3.08
CA SER A 316 -11.79 -9.09 -2.35
C SER A 316 -12.55 -10.31 -1.85
N LEU A 317 -12.01 -11.51 -2.07
CA LEU A 317 -12.52 -12.76 -1.55
C LEU A 317 -11.38 -13.49 -0.86
N GLY A 318 -11.63 -14.11 0.28
CA GLY A 318 -10.58 -14.84 0.93
C GLY A 318 -10.99 -15.47 2.25
N GLY A 319 -10.02 -16.16 2.85
CA GLY A 319 -10.25 -16.82 4.11
C GLY A 319 -9.02 -17.51 4.65
N TYR A 320 -9.21 -18.16 5.78
CA TYR A 320 -8.17 -18.97 6.42
C TYR A 320 -8.71 -20.31 6.94
N PHE A 321 -7.76 -21.23 7.12
CA PHE A 321 -8.01 -22.52 7.73
C PHE A 321 -6.88 -22.89 8.70
N ILE A 322 -7.25 -23.41 9.88
CA ILE A 322 -6.35 -23.92 10.90
C ILE A 322 -6.78 -25.37 11.19
N PRO A 323 -5.97 -26.38 10.90
CA PRO A 323 -6.34 -27.77 11.11
C PRO A 323 -6.72 -28.08 12.56
N GLU A 324 -5.88 -27.67 13.53
CA GLU A 324 -6.12 -27.88 14.96
C GLU A 324 -5.33 -26.84 15.77
N HIS A 325 -6.01 -25.75 16.17
CA HIS A 325 -5.41 -24.60 16.82
C HIS A 325 -4.65 -24.96 18.12
N ASP A 326 -5.20 -25.86 18.91
CA ASP A 326 -4.69 -26.22 20.24
C ASP A 326 -3.88 -27.54 20.21
N SER A 327 -3.34 -27.96 19.05
CA SER A 327 -2.57 -29.18 18.93
C SER A 327 -1.23 -29.12 19.69
N PHE A 328 -1.05 -30.05 20.62
CA PHE A 328 0.23 -30.21 21.36
C PHE A 328 1.21 -31.14 20.63
N SER A 329 0.71 -32.02 19.76
CA SER A 329 1.51 -33.08 19.14
C SER A 329 2.13 -32.66 17.81
N SER A 330 1.57 -31.67 17.10
CA SER A 330 2.01 -31.30 15.75
C SER A 330 2.00 -29.78 15.53
N TYR A 331 3.17 -29.24 15.25
CA TYR A 331 3.31 -27.82 14.91
C TYR A 331 2.51 -27.43 13.64
N TRP A 332 2.54 -28.30 12.62
CA TRP A 332 1.88 -28.05 11.32
C TRP A 332 0.37 -27.89 11.41
N LYS A 333 -0.26 -28.51 12.42
CA LYS A 333 -1.69 -28.39 12.66
C LYS A 333 -2.10 -27.02 13.23
N ARG A 334 -1.18 -26.28 13.83
CA ARG A 334 -1.40 -24.95 14.41
C ARG A 334 -1.17 -23.80 13.42
N ILE A 335 -0.60 -24.11 12.26
CA ILE A 335 -0.35 -23.12 11.20
C ILE A 335 -1.69 -22.60 10.67
N VAL A 336 -1.75 -21.28 10.48
CA VAL A 336 -2.86 -20.61 9.81
C VAL A 336 -2.58 -20.58 8.31
N TYR A 337 -3.33 -21.33 7.53
CA TYR A 337 -3.25 -21.32 6.05
C TYR A 337 -4.23 -20.30 5.52
N ARG A 338 -3.80 -19.43 4.62
CA ARG A 338 -4.61 -18.35 4.06
C ARG A 338 -4.59 -18.41 2.53
N ALA A 339 -5.74 -18.06 1.93
CA ALA A 339 -5.84 -17.87 0.50
C ALA A 339 -6.84 -16.78 0.18
N GLY A 340 -6.66 -16.12 -0.97
CA GLY A 340 -7.57 -15.08 -1.39
C GLY A 340 -7.42 -14.70 -2.86
N PHE A 341 -8.38 -13.91 -3.30
CA PHE A 341 -8.45 -13.34 -4.64
C PHE A 341 -8.83 -11.87 -4.53
N VAL A 342 -8.21 -11.03 -5.35
CA VAL A 342 -8.51 -9.62 -5.46
C VAL A 342 -8.66 -9.22 -6.92
N SER A 343 -9.68 -8.42 -7.20
CA SER A 343 -9.86 -7.77 -8.50
C SER A 343 -10.28 -6.32 -8.28
N SER A 344 -9.56 -5.39 -8.90
CA SER A 344 -9.76 -3.95 -8.71
C SER A 344 -9.70 -3.22 -10.05
N LYS A 345 -10.75 -2.44 -10.34
CA LYS A 345 -10.67 -1.34 -11.30
C LYS A 345 -10.02 -0.18 -10.56
N THR A 346 -8.82 0.22 -10.98
CA THR A 346 -8.02 1.22 -10.27
C THR A 346 -8.59 2.64 -10.32
N GLY A 347 -9.56 2.88 -11.21
CA GLY A 347 -10.08 4.21 -11.54
C GLY A 347 -9.25 4.94 -12.59
N MET A 348 -8.09 4.42 -12.95
CA MET A 348 -7.21 4.99 -13.96
C MET A 348 -7.67 4.61 -15.37
N ILE A 349 -7.88 5.59 -16.25
CA ILE A 349 -8.21 5.40 -17.65
C ILE A 349 -7.08 5.98 -18.48
N LEU A 350 -6.45 5.16 -19.28
CA LEU A 350 -5.38 5.53 -20.21
C LEU A 350 -5.77 5.13 -21.63
N ASN A 351 -5.71 6.08 -22.57
CA ASN A 351 -6.11 5.86 -23.95
C ASN A 351 -7.50 5.18 -24.04
N ASP A 352 -8.45 5.67 -23.25
CA ASP A 352 -9.82 5.15 -23.12
C ASP A 352 -9.95 3.71 -22.63
N LYS A 353 -8.88 3.15 -22.05
CA LYS A 353 -8.87 1.80 -21.46
C LYS A 353 -8.70 1.87 -19.94
N ALA A 354 -9.54 1.12 -19.23
CA ALA A 354 -9.47 1.01 -17.77
C ALA A 354 -8.29 0.12 -17.35
N ILE A 355 -7.53 0.58 -16.35
CA ILE A 355 -6.46 -0.20 -15.75
C ILE A 355 -7.04 -1.08 -14.64
N ILE A 356 -6.84 -2.39 -14.78
CA ILE A 356 -7.36 -3.41 -13.87
C ILE A 356 -6.18 -4.10 -13.18
N ASN A 357 -6.32 -4.29 -11.88
CA ASN A 357 -5.41 -5.10 -11.07
C ASN A 357 -6.13 -6.37 -10.61
N THR A 358 -5.56 -7.54 -10.92
CA THR A 358 -6.11 -8.84 -10.49
C THR A 358 -4.99 -9.67 -9.88
N GLY A 359 -5.26 -10.27 -8.70
CA GLY A 359 -4.27 -11.06 -7.99
C GLY A 359 -4.86 -12.25 -7.24
N ILE A 360 -4.03 -13.28 -7.09
CA ILE A 360 -4.29 -14.45 -6.24
C ILE A 360 -3.25 -14.44 -5.14
N THR A 361 -3.69 -14.64 -3.91
CA THR A 361 -2.84 -14.55 -2.72
C THR A 361 -2.86 -15.84 -1.94
N PHE A 362 -1.73 -16.18 -1.35
CA PHE A 362 -1.58 -17.27 -0.39
C PHE A 362 -0.72 -16.81 0.77
N GLY A 363 -0.91 -17.45 1.92
CA GLY A 363 -0.04 -17.16 3.05
C GLY A 363 -0.14 -18.16 4.17
N VAL A 364 0.85 -18.10 5.03
CA VAL A 364 0.91 -18.90 6.26
C VAL A 364 1.21 -18.02 7.45
N GLY A 365 0.49 -18.28 8.55
CA GLY A 365 0.75 -17.70 9.85
C GLY A 365 1.38 -18.76 10.74
N LEU A 366 2.64 -18.55 11.10
CA LEU A 366 3.44 -19.45 11.88
C LEU A 366 3.43 -19.02 13.34
N PRO A 367 2.80 -19.75 14.27
CA PRO A 367 2.88 -19.45 15.70
C PRO A 367 4.33 -19.58 16.19
N VAL A 368 4.84 -18.53 16.82
CA VAL A 368 6.16 -18.49 17.46
C VAL A 368 6.00 -18.57 18.98
N ALA A 369 7.09 -18.56 19.73
CA ALA A 369 7.05 -18.61 21.19
C ALA A 369 6.18 -17.47 21.77
N GLY A 370 5.40 -17.78 22.79
CA GLY A 370 4.43 -16.88 23.40
C GLY A 370 3.16 -16.74 22.53
N PHE A 371 2.71 -15.52 22.35
CA PHE A 371 1.53 -15.17 21.52
C PHE A 371 1.90 -14.59 20.15
N SER A 372 3.19 -14.62 19.80
CA SER A 372 3.73 -13.97 18.60
C SER A 372 3.53 -14.83 17.34
N ASN A 373 3.47 -14.17 16.19
CA ASN A 373 3.29 -14.83 14.90
C ASN A 373 4.27 -14.28 13.87
N LEU A 374 4.78 -15.20 13.03
CA LEU A 374 5.45 -14.87 11.78
C LEU A 374 4.48 -15.13 10.63
N ASN A 375 4.13 -14.10 9.88
CA ASN A 375 3.27 -14.21 8.71
C ASN A 375 4.12 -14.13 7.44
N ILE A 376 3.92 -15.07 6.53
CA ILE A 376 4.55 -15.09 5.21
C ILE A 376 3.43 -15.12 4.17
N GLY A 377 3.48 -14.21 3.21
CA GLY A 377 2.49 -14.11 2.13
C GLY A 377 3.17 -14.07 0.78
N ILE A 378 2.52 -14.66 -0.21
CA ILE A 378 2.86 -14.56 -1.62
C ILE A 378 1.64 -14.11 -2.42
N GLU A 379 1.89 -13.34 -3.46
CA GLU A 379 0.85 -12.82 -4.34
C GLU A 379 1.33 -12.87 -5.78
N PHE A 380 0.50 -13.39 -6.65
CA PHE A 380 0.69 -13.39 -8.10
C PHE A 380 -0.42 -12.55 -8.71
N GLY A 381 -0.06 -11.62 -9.57
CA GLY A 381 -1.09 -10.79 -10.18
C GLY A 381 -0.65 -10.13 -11.47
N LYS A 382 -1.62 -9.44 -12.06
CA LYS A 382 -1.49 -8.70 -13.30
C LYS A 382 -2.13 -7.32 -13.12
N LEU A 383 -1.40 -6.29 -13.53
CA LEU A 383 -1.86 -4.91 -13.59
C LEU A 383 -1.75 -4.42 -15.03
N GLY A 384 -2.79 -3.77 -15.54
CA GLY A 384 -2.81 -3.20 -16.87
C GLY A 384 -4.19 -3.25 -17.52
N ALA A 385 -4.26 -2.88 -18.79
CA ALA A 385 -5.46 -3.02 -19.62
C ALA A 385 -5.28 -4.13 -20.65
N ASP A 386 -6.39 -4.65 -21.15
CA ASP A 386 -6.37 -5.54 -22.30
C ASP A 386 -6.09 -4.75 -23.58
N GLY A 387 -5.07 -5.17 -24.34
CA GLY A 387 -4.69 -4.58 -25.65
C GLY A 387 -3.19 -4.33 -25.77
N GLU A 388 -2.72 -4.26 -27.01
CA GLU A 388 -1.30 -4.26 -27.36
C GLU A 388 -0.59 -2.93 -27.08
N THR A 389 -1.31 -1.81 -26.93
CA THR A 389 -0.74 -0.47 -26.84
C THR A 389 -0.39 0.01 -25.41
N LEU A 390 -0.70 -0.77 -24.38
CA LEU A 390 -0.42 -0.42 -22.99
C LEU A 390 0.52 -1.45 -22.34
N ILE A 391 1.37 -0.96 -21.44
CA ILE A 391 2.30 -1.81 -20.70
C ILE A 391 1.49 -2.74 -19.77
N GLN A 392 1.73 -4.04 -19.87
CA GLN A 392 1.22 -5.03 -18.94
C GLN A 392 2.28 -5.35 -17.90
N GLU A 393 1.87 -5.34 -16.63
CA GLU A 393 2.71 -5.73 -15.50
C GLU A 393 2.24 -7.08 -14.96
N ASN A 394 3.10 -8.08 -14.98
CA ASN A 394 2.92 -9.30 -14.23
C ASN A 394 3.81 -9.24 -13.00
N TYR A 395 3.24 -9.42 -11.82
CA TYR A 395 3.99 -9.29 -10.58
C TYR A 395 3.93 -10.54 -9.70
N PHE A 396 5.03 -10.74 -9.00
CA PHE A 396 5.19 -11.71 -7.93
C PHE A 396 5.68 -10.98 -6.68
N ASN A 397 4.85 -10.93 -5.66
CA ASN A 397 5.16 -10.29 -4.39
C ASN A 397 5.37 -11.35 -3.30
N THR A 398 6.44 -11.21 -2.54
CA THR A 398 6.68 -11.95 -1.31
C THR A 398 6.67 -10.99 -0.14
N ARG A 399 5.97 -11.33 0.93
CA ARG A 399 5.86 -10.48 2.12
C ARG A 399 6.17 -11.29 3.38
N ILE A 400 6.87 -10.65 4.29
CA ILE A 400 7.21 -11.23 5.60
C ILE A 400 6.81 -10.23 6.67
N GLY A 401 5.98 -10.66 7.62
CA GLY A 401 5.54 -9.84 8.75
C GLY A 401 5.70 -10.55 10.07
N PHE A 402 6.17 -9.81 11.03
CA PHE A 402 6.35 -10.28 12.39
C PHE A 402 5.43 -9.52 13.32
N SER A 403 4.64 -10.22 14.14
CA SER A 403 3.81 -9.63 15.17
C SER A 403 4.20 -10.17 16.54
N LEU A 404 4.61 -9.25 17.40
CA LEU A 404 4.85 -9.50 18.82
C LEU A 404 3.57 -9.19 19.59
N ASN A 405 3.04 -10.21 20.25
CA ASN A 405 1.84 -10.07 21.05
C ASN A 405 2.17 -10.31 22.53
N ASP A 406 1.76 -9.40 23.40
CA ASP A 406 2.02 -9.49 24.83
C ASP A 406 0.84 -8.95 25.66
N ARG A 407 0.84 -9.29 26.92
CA ARG A 407 -0.12 -8.77 27.91
C ARG A 407 0.52 -7.70 28.76
N TRP A 408 0.19 -6.43 28.47
CA TRP A 408 0.62 -5.31 29.31
C TRP A 408 -0.40 -5.03 30.41
N PHE A 409 0.01 -4.28 31.44
CA PHE A 409 -0.83 -3.81 32.55
C PHE A 409 -1.38 -4.92 33.46
N ILE A 410 -0.75 -6.08 33.51
CA ILE A 410 -1.08 -7.10 34.51
C ILE A 410 -0.35 -6.75 35.83
N LYS A 411 -1.11 -6.49 36.89
CA LYS A 411 -0.54 -6.39 38.23
C LYS A 411 0.09 -7.73 38.60
N ARG A 412 1.41 -7.76 38.77
CA ARG A 412 2.07 -8.93 39.39
C ARG A 412 1.57 -9.06 40.83
N LYS A 413 0.87 -10.14 41.14
CA LYS A 413 0.58 -10.51 42.51
C LYS A 413 1.89 -11.08 43.11
N TYR A 414 2.51 -10.34 44.01
CA TYR A 414 3.52 -10.90 44.88
C TYR A 414 2.78 -11.67 45.97
N ASN A 415 2.97 -12.98 46.05
CA ASN A 415 2.60 -13.81 47.20
C ASN A 415 3.70 -13.73 48.23
#